data_bd424013446f1d4dd950b9a575d9f326
#
_entry.id   bd424013446f1d4dd950b9a575d9f326
#
_cell.length_a   1.000
_cell.length_b   1.000
_cell.length_c   1.000
_cell.angle_alpha   90.00
_cell.angle_beta   90.00
_cell.angle_gamma   90.00
#
_symmetry.space_group_name_H-M   'P 1'
#
loop_
_entity.id
_entity.type
_entity.pdbx_description
1 polymer ?
#
loop_
_entity_poly.entity_id
_entity_poly.type
_entity_poly.pdbx_seq_one_letter_code
_entity_poly.pdbx_strand_id
1 'polypeptide(L)'
;MSRISVWKIKKNFEKYGEEGLKDHKPGRLFEPLSQKFYDRVSDEWKKNKCGARKLKEILKRQGCGVSLRKISRVMVEKGFQKPCMKRRKPRKYKRYERPIPNLLWHTDWHTMKSEKLNGKEFISYIDDCSRKIMAYGVFDNQTTENSLGVLYTAIVRHSVVPLELNSDRGSQFIASKHDKKGEANHKFQEALKELMIKFIPSKVRHPQTNGKLEKFHDILDKGFDERFETIEEFIEWYNNLRLSEAVNYMTPNEAYKKRL
;
A
#
# COMPACT_ATOMS: atom_id res chain seq x y z
N MET A 1 -28.07 -43.48 14.04
CA MET A 1 -26.72 -43.86 13.58
C MET A 1 -26.85 -44.88 12.44
N SER A 2 -26.10 -44.78 11.34
CA SER A 2 -26.22 -45.70 10.22
C SER A 2 -25.53 -47.05 10.57
N ARG A 3 -25.98 -48.19 9.95
CA ARG A 3 -25.31 -49.48 10.13
C ARG A 3 -23.82 -49.44 9.79
N ILE A 4 -23.44 -48.63 8.77
CA ILE A 4 -22.04 -48.40 8.36
C ILE A 4 -21.24 -47.69 9.44
N SER A 5 -21.84 -46.73 10.14
CA SER A 5 -21.17 -46.02 11.26
C SER A 5 -20.89 -46.94 12.42
N VAL A 6 -21.87 -47.78 12.80
CA VAL A 6 -21.71 -48.76 13.88
C VAL A 6 -20.61 -49.77 13.54
N TRP A 7 -20.61 -50.31 12.32
CA TRP A 7 -19.58 -51.26 11.88
C TRP A 7 -18.17 -50.63 11.90
N LYS A 8 -18.02 -49.35 11.46
CA LYS A 8 -16.73 -48.67 11.52
C LYS A 8 -16.25 -48.46 12.94
N ILE A 9 -17.13 -48.06 13.86
CA ILE A 9 -16.80 -47.88 15.28
C ILE A 9 -16.31 -49.20 15.88
N LYS A 10 -17.05 -50.31 15.63
CA LYS A 10 -16.68 -51.63 16.09
C LYS A 10 -15.31 -52.08 15.58
N LYS A 11 -15.08 -51.90 14.27
CA LYS A 11 -13.80 -52.25 13.64
C LYS A 11 -12.62 -51.41 14.15
N ASN A 12 -12.85 -50.15 14.43
CA ASN A 12 -11.83 -49.28 15.02
C ASN A 12 -11.53 -49.68 16.46
N PHE A 13 -12.54 -50.04 17.23
CA PHE A 13 -12.37 -50.54 18.59
C PHE A 13 -11.60 -51.89 18.63
N GLU A 14 -11.97 -52.83 17.75
CA GLU A 14 -11.27 -54.12 17.63
C GLU A 14 -9.79 -53.94 17.27
N LYS A 15 -9.45 -52.90 16.47
CA LYS A 15 -8.09 -52.66 15.97
C LYS A 15 -7.23 -51.81 16.92
N TYR A 16 -7.82 -50.81 17.56
CA TYR A 16 -7.09 -49.78 18.30
C TYR A 16 -7.55 -49.63 19.76
N GLY A 17 -8.48 -50.47 20.26
CA GLY A 17 -9.06 -50.35 21.59
C GLY A 17 -9.84 -49.05 21.79
N GLU A 18 -9.81 -48.55 23.01
CA GLU A 18 -10.47 -47.27 23.37
C GLU A 18 -9.94 -46.05 22.58
N GLU A 19 -8.69 -46.10 22.14
CA GLU A 19 -8.09 -45.05 21.31
C GLU A 19 -8.79 -44.93 19.95
N GLY A 20 -9.29 -46.05 19.38
CA GLY A 20 -10.05 -46.11 18.14
C GLY A 20 -11.44 -45.49 18.22
N LEU A 21 -11.95 -45.20 19.43
CA LEU A 21 -13.23 -44.52 19.67
C LEU A 21 -13.09 -42.99 19.75
N LYS A 22 -11.88 -42.49 19.88
CA LYS A 22 -11.65 -41.05 19.92
C LYS A 22 -11.94 -40.45 18.55
N ASP A 23 -12.71 -39.39 18.54
CA ASP A 23 -12.98 -38.60 17.31
C ASP A 23 -11.66 -38.03 16.76
N HIS A 24 -11.22 -38.55 15.64
CA HIS A 24 -10.14 -37.94 14.89
C HIS A 24 -10.63 -36.69 14.23
N LYS A 25 -9.95 -35.57 14.45
CA LYS A 25 -10.26 -34.32 13.71
C LYS A 25 -10.21 -34.62 12.21
N PRO A 26 -11.31 -34.41 11.46
CA PRO A 26 -11.31 -34.67 10.04
C PRO A 26 -10.34 -33.73 9.33
N GLY A 27 -9.58 -34.27 8.38
CA GLY A 27 -8.66 -33.48 7.57
C GLY A 27 -7.27 -34.08 7.46
N ARG A 28 -6.44 -33.45 6.64
CA ARG A 28 -5.04 -33.84 6.48
C ARG A 28 -4.28 -33.56 7.78
N LEU A 29 -3.49 -34.52 8.23
CA LEU A 29 -2.60 -34.34 9.38
C LEU A 29 -1.70 -33.12 9.17
N PHE A 30 -1.53 -32.37 10.23
CA PHE A 30 -0.75 -31.14 10.20
C PHE A 30 0.74 -31.50 10.16
N GLU A 31 1.42 -31.17 9.06
CA GLU A 31 2.88 -31.26 9.01
C GLU A 31 3.47 -30.20 9.93
N PRO A 32 4.35 -30.58 10.89
CA PRO A 32 5.07 -29.60 11.69
C PRO A 32 5.97 -28.76 10.78
N LEU A 33 6.02 -27.46 11.03
CA LEU A 33 6.91 -26.56 10.32
C LEU A 33 8.29 -26.59 11.01
N SER A 34 9.37 -26.56 10.22
CA SER A 34 10.71 -26.54 10.78
C SER A 34 11.01 -25.22 11.50
N GLN A 35 11.82 -25.25 12.56
CA GLN A 35 12.24 -24.04 13.27
C GLN A 35 12.91 -23.03 12.31
N LYS A 36 13.74 -23.50 11.40
CA LYS A 36 14.37 -22.67 10.35
C LYS A 36 13.35 -21.88 9.51
N PHE A 37 12.16 -22.46 9.28
CA PHE A 37 11.09 -21.76 8.56
C PHE A 37 10.43 -20.67 9.42
N TYR A 38 10.22 -20.94 10.72
CA TYR A 38 9.73 -19.92 11.65
C TYR A 38 10.67 -18.74 11.74
N ASP A 39 11.97 -18.99 11.87
CA ASP A 39 12.99 -17.96 11.98
C ASP A 39 13.04 -17.11 10.70
N ARG A 40 13.07 -17.75 9.53
CA ARG A 40 13.07 -17.06 8.24
C ARG A 40 11.85 -16.15 8.04
N VAL A 41 10.64 -16.63 8.37
CA VAL A 41 9.40 -15.83 8.29
C VAL A 41 9.44 -14.66 9.27
N SER A 42 9.97 -14.89 10.47
CA SER A 42 10.08 -13.88 11.52
C SER A 42 11.07 -12.78 11.14
N ASP A 43 12.24 -13.15 10.62
CA ASP A 43 13.28 -12.20 10.21
C ASP A 43 12.81 -11.32 9.03
N GLU A 44 12.19 -11.95 8.02
CA GLU A 44 11.65 -11.20 6.90
C GLU A 44 10.47 -10.29 7.31
N TRP A 45 9.66 -10.73 8.27
CA TRP A 45 8.60 -9.88 8.80
C TRP A 45 9.16 -8.69 9.60
N LYS A 46 10.18 -8.89 10.43
CA LYS A 46 10.85 -7.80 11.18
C LYS A 46 11.39 -6.74 10.24
N LYS A 47 12.02 -7.15 9.12
CA LYS A 47 12.57 -6.23 8.10
C LYS A 47 11.49 -5.44 7.38
N ASN A 48 10.37 -6.10 7.03
CA ASN A 48 9.39 -5.53 6.09
C ASN A 48 8.08 -5.07 6.76
N LYS A 49 7.77 -5.52 7.98
CA LYS A 49 6.52 -5.22 8.72
C LYS A 49 5.27 -5.31 7.85
N CYS A 50 5.14 -6.36 7.06
CA CYS A 50 4.09 -6.51 6.06
C CYS A 50 3.20 -7.73 6.31
N GLY A 51 2.01 -7.75 5.67
CA GLY A 51 1.07 -8.88 5.77
C GLY A 51 1.52 -10.12 4.99
N ALA A 52 0.95 -11.28 5.33
CA ALA A 52 1.33 -12.59 4.81
C ALA A 52 1.39 -12.69 3.28
N ARG A 53 0.53 -11.97 2.53
CA ARG A 53 0.55 -11.99 1.06
C ARG A 53 1.82 -11.37 0.49
N LYS A 54 2.22 -10.20 1.01
CA LYS A 54 3.46 -9.54 0.60
C LYS A 54 4.68 -10.36 1.02
N LEU A 55 4.66 -10.89 2.24
CA LEU A 55 5.73 -11.73 2.74
C LEU A 55 5.93 -12.98 1.88
N LYS A 56 4.84 -13.58 1.40
CA LYS A 56 4.91 -14.69 0.43
C LYS A 56 5.66 -14.29 -0.84
N GLU A 57 5.37 -13.13 -1.41
CA GLU A 57 6.03 -12.66 -2.63
C GLU A 57 7.52 -12.31 -2.40
N ILE A 58 7.85 -11.75 -1.23
CA ILE A 58 9.25 -11.52 -0.82
C ILE A 58 10.00 -12.85 -0.76
N LEU A 59 9.46 -13.84 -0.03
CA LEU A 59 10.07 -15.16 0.10
C LEU A 59 10.19 -15.89 -1.24
N LYS A 60 9.17 -15.73 -2.12
CA LYS A 60 9.21 -16.27 -3.49
C LYS A 60 10.33 -15.67 -4.32
N ARG A 61 10.57 -14.36 -4.24
CA ARG A 61 11.70 -13.68 -4.92
C ARG A 61 13.06 -14.17 -4.41
N GLN A 62 13.12 -14.64 -3.17
CA GLN A 62 14.32 -15.26 -2.56
C GLN A 62 14.44 -16.78 -2.85
N GLY A 63 13.66 -17.30 -3.80
CA GLY A 63 13.68 -18.72 -4.16
C GLY A 63 12.91 -19.64 -3.20
N CYS A 64 12.17 -19.09 -2.24
CA CYS A 64 11.40 -19.87 -1.26
C CYS A 64 9.91 -19.97 -1.65
N GLY A 65 9.53 -21.03 -2.36
CA GLY A 65 8.15 -21.31 -2.79
C GLY A 65 7.28 -21.89 -1.67
N VAL A 66 6.67 -21.05 -0.84
CA VAL A 66 5.86 -21.47 0.31
C VAL A 66 4.40 -21.07 0.16
N SER A 67 3.49 -21.92 0.66
CA SER A 67 2.06 -21.62 0.63
C SER A 67 1.70 -20.48 1.58
N LEU A 68 0.73 -19.65 1.19
CA LEU A 68 0.23 -18.55 2.01
C LEU A 68 -0.28 -19.03 3.38
N ARG A 69 -0.87 -20.25 3.43
CA ARG A 69 -1.38 -20.84 4.69
C ARG A 69 -0.25 -21.07 5.69
N LYS A 70 0.89 -21.64 5.26
CA LYS A 70 2.05 -21.88 6.14
C LYS A 70 2.59 -20.57 6.70
N ILE A 71 2.74 -19.53 5.86
CA ILE A 71 3.18 -18.19 6.30
C ILE A 71 2.18 -17.57 7.28
N SER A 72 0.88 -17.54 6.93
CA SER A 72 -0.16 -16.96 7.81
C SER A 72 -0.21 -17.66 9.17
N ARG A 73 0.01 -18.96 9.21
CA ARG A 73 0.08 -19.74 10.46
C ARG A 73 1.23 -19.24 11.34
N VAL A 74 2.45 -19.18 10.81
CA VAL A 74 3.60 -18.65 11.56
C VAL A 74 3.35 -17.23 12.05
N MET A 75 2.78 -16.37 11.21
CA MET A 75 2.48 -14.98 11.59
C MET A 75 1.47 -14.89 12.74
N VAL A 76 0.47 -15.77 12.78
CA VAL A 76 -0.52 -15.82 13.87
C VAL A 76 0.13 -16.40 15.14
N GLU A 77 0.86 -17.49 15.04
CA GLU A 77 1.54 -18.15 16.18
C GLU A 77 2.60 -17.24 16.83
N LYS A 78 3.28 -16.40 16.03
CA LYS A 78 4.25 -15.40 16.52
C LYS A 78 3.60 -14.06 16.94
N GLY A 79 2.27 -13.93 16.85
CA GLY A 79 1.58 -12.71 17.22
C GLY A 79 1.71 -11.53 16.22
N PHE A 80 2.31 -11.76 15.05
CA PHE A 80 2.49 -10.73 14.03
C PHE A 80 1.19 -10.37 13.29
N GLN A 81 0.21 -11.24 13.34
CA GLN A 81 -1.09 -11.08 12.72
C GLN A 81 -2.20 -11.67 13.59
N LYS A 82 -3.32 -10.95 13.71
CA LYS A 82 -4.52 -11.50 14.37
C LYS A 82 -5.15 -12.59 13.48
N PRO A 83 -5.73 -13.66 14.07
CA PRO A 83 -6.50 -14.65 13.31
C PRO A 83 -7.63 -13.98 12.53
N CYS A 84 -7.80 -14.37 11.27
CA CYS A 84 -8.91 -13.84 10.45
C CYS A 84 -10.23 -14.55 10.84
N MET A 85 -11.05 -13.94 11.67
CA MET A 85 -12.29 -14.50 12.20
C MET A 85 -13.48 -14.40 11.23
N LYS A 86 -13.47 -13.47 10.28
CA LYS A 86 -14.60 -13.24 9.36
C LYS A 86 -14.13 -12.92 7.94
N ARG A 87 -14.71 -13.60 6.94
CA ARG A 87 -14.61 -13.18 5.55
C ARG A 87 -15.42 -11.91 5.36
N ARG A 88 -14.75 -10.79 5.14
CA ARG A 88 -15.42 -9.56 4.69
C ARG A 88 -15.94 -9.79 3.27
N LYS A 89 -17.21 -9.46 3.02
CA LYS A 89 -17.73 -9.45 1.64
C LYS A 89 -16.86 -8.49 0.81
N PRO A 90 -16.41 -8.89 -0.38
CA PRO A 90 -15.62 -8.00 -1.23
C PRO A 90 -16.48 -6.79 -1.58
N ARG A 91 -15.98 -5.58 -1.29
CA ARG A 91 -16.63 -4.36 -1.74
C ARG A 91 -16.38 -4.24 -3.25
N LYS A 92 -17.44 -4.05 -4.04
CA LYS A 92 -17.34 -3.78 -5.48
C LYS A 92 -16.88 -2.33 -5.68
N TYR A 93 -15.58 -2.08 -5.63
CA TYR A 93 -15.01 -0.80 -6.03
C TYR A 93 -14.60 -0.87 -7.50
N LYS A 94 -15.02 0.14 -8.28
CA LYS A 94 -14.52 0.32 -9.64
C LYS A 94 -13.08 0.86 -9.51
N ARG A 95 -12.09 0.06 -9.88
CA ARG A 95 -10.69 0.47 -9.87
C ARG A 95 -10.47 1.47 -11.00
N TYR A 96 -10.08 2.66 -10.65
CA TYR A 96 -9.70 3.70 -11.60
C TYR A 96 -8.17 3.83 -11.57
N GLU A 97 -7.52 3.55 -12.70
CA GLU A 97 -6.07 3.59 -12.85
C GLU A 97 -5.72 3.90 -14.30
N ARG A 98 -4.78 4.79 -14.50
CA ARG A 98 -4.23 5.05 -15.83
C ARG A 98 -3.36 3.87 -16.27
N PRO A 99 -3.40 3.49 -17.55
CA PRO A 99 -2.67 2.31 -18.04
C PRO A 99 -1.16 2.53 -18.14
N ILE A 100 -0.73 3.76 -18.38
CA ILE A 100 0.66 4.13 -18.66
C ILE A 100 1.13 5.16 -17.61
N PRO A 101 2.40 5.11 -17.16
CA PRO A 101 2.99 6.14 -16.30
C PRO A 101 2.93 7.53 -16.94
N ASN A 102 2.94 8.54 -16.11
CA ASN A 102 2.93 9.97 -16.48
C ASN A 102 1.67 10.46 -17.21
N LEU A 103 0.63 9.64 -17.37
CA LEU A 103 -0.66 10.13 -17.83
C LEU A 103 -1.37 10.97 -16.77
N LEU A 104 -1.24 10.59 -15.51
CA LEU A 104 -1.85 11.29 -14.39
C LEU A 104 -0.95 11.21 -13.16
N TRP A 105 -0.62 12.36 -12.60
CA TRP A 105 -0.06 12.44 -11.26
C TRP A 105 -1.11 12.94 -10.27
N HIS A 106 -1.00 12.50 -9.03
CA HIS A 106 -1.78 13.01 -7.91
C HIS A 106 -0.88 13.78 -6.96
N THR A 107 -1.38 14.86 -6.39
CA THR A 107 -0.72 15.60 -5.32
C THR A 107 -1.69 15.91 -4.20
N ASP A 108 -1.19 15.94 -2.99
CA ASP A 108 -1.94 16.29 -1.78
C ASP A 108 -0.98 16.71 -0.68
N TRP A 109 -1.44 17.59 0.20
CA TRP A 109 -0.75 17.95 1.41
C TRP A 109 -1.15 17.04 2.56
N HIS A 110 -0.21 16.78 3.45
CA HIS A 110 -0.41 15.93 4.62
C HIS A 110 0.37 16.48 5.80
N THR A 111 -0.32 16.80 6.89
CA THR A 111 0.32 17.16 8.15
C THR A 111 0.92 15.92 8.78
N MET A 112 2.23 15.91 8.98
CA MET A 112 2.97 14.78 9.54
C MET A 112 2.55 14.50 10.98
N LYS A 113 2.25 13.23 11.27
CA LYS A 113 1.95 12.72 12.62
C LYS A 113 3.13 12.03 13.27
N SER A 114 4.27 12.06 12.61
CA SER A 114 5.53 11.51 13.06
C SER A 114 6.06 12.31 14.26
N GLU A 115 6.63 11.63 15.25
CA GLU A 115 7.31 12.30 16.37
C GLU A 115 8.52 13.12 15.91
N LYS A 116 9.24 12.61 14.88
CA LYS A 116 10.43 13.27 14.31
C LYS A 116 10.11 14.54 13.52
N LEU A 117 8.92 14.60 12.93
CA LEU A 117 8.49 15.68 12.03
C LEU A 117 7.10 16.23 12.41
N ASN A 118 6.79 16.23 13.70
CA ASN A 118 5.48 16.63 14.17
C ASN A 118 5.12 18.07 13.75
N GLY A 119 3.94 18.22 13.15
CA GLY A 119 3.43 19.50 12.69
C GLY A 119 4.07 20.03 11.40
N LYS A 120 5.03 19.32 10.80
CA LYS A 120 5.52 19.65 9.46
C LYS A 120 4.53 19.24 8.40
N GLU A 121 4.49 19.99 7.33
CA GLU A 121 3.62 19.78 6.19
C GLU A 121 4.38 19.05 5.09
N PHE A 122 3.86 17.87 4.71
CA PHE A 122 4.43 17.02 3.67
C PHE A 122 3.61 17.14 2.39
N ILE A 123 4.28 17.30 1.26
CA ILE A 123 3.65 17.21 -0.06
C ILE A 123 4.36 16.17 -0.91
N SER A 124 3.62 15.45 -1.73
CA SER A 124 4.18 14.51 -2.71
C SER A 124 3.42 14.51 -4.02
N TYR A 125 4.12 14.16 -5.08
CA TYR A 125 3.57 13.85 -6.39
C TYR A 125 3.71 12.36 -6.65
N ILE A 126 2.58 11.66 -6.80
CA ILE A 126 2.55 10.22 -7.04
C ILE A 126 2.02 9.91 -8.44
N ASP A 127 2.72 9.06 -9.18
CA ASP A 127 2.22 8.55 -10.46
C ASP A 127 1.06 7.58 -10.27
N ASP A 128 -0.04 7.80 -10.98
CA ASP A 128 -1.28 7.03 -10.87
C ASP A 128 -1.11 5.57 -11.25
N CYS A 129 -0.33 5.28 -12.27
CA CYS A 129 -0.13 3.96 -12.83
C CYS A 129 0.79 3.09 -11.96
N SER A 130 1.96 3.60 -11.60
CA SER A 130 3.02 2.87 -10.93
C SER A 130 2.99 3.00 -9.40
N ARG A 131 2.34 4.03 -8.87
CA ARG A 131 2.40 4.44 -7.45
C ARG A 131 3.77 5.00 -7.05
N LYS A 132 4.62 5.35 -8.01
CA LYS A 132 5.93 5.93 -7.74
C LYS A 132 5.79 7.34 -7.21
N ILE A 133 6.50 7.66 -6.15
CA ILE A 133 6.68 9.03 -5.69
C ILE A 133 7.71 9.69 -6.61
N MET A 134 7.25 10.66 -7.39
CA MET A 134 8.05 11.38 -8.37
C MET A 134 8.91 12.45 -7.68
N ALA A 135 8.30 13.21 -6.78
CA ALA A 135 8.99 14.12 -5.87
C ALA A 135 8.16 14.33 -4.59
N TYR A 136 8.78 14.90 -3.59
CA TYR A 136 8.20 15.25 -2.31
C TYR A 136 8.94 16.42 -1.68
N GLY A 137 8.33 17.04 -0.69
CA GLY A 137 8.93 18.07 0.15
C GLY A 137 8.33 18.10 1.53
N VAL A 138 9.10 18.61 2.49
CA VAL A 138 8.67 18.84 3.90
C VAL A 138 8.86 20.30 4.21
N PHE A 139 7.82 20.96 4.70
CA PHE A 139 7.78 22.39 4.90
C PHE A 139 7.10 22.74 6.23
N ASP A 140 7.18 24.00 6.62
CA ASP A 140 6.43 24.50 7.78
C ASP A 140 4.98 24.86 7.41
N ASN A 141 4.74 25.25 6.15
CA ASN A 141 3.44 25.73 5.70
C ASN A 141 3.06 25.17 4.32
N GLN A 142 1.77 24.94 4.12
CA GLN A 142 1.19 24.56 2.83
C GLN A 142 1.05 25.80 1.95
N THR A 143 1.97 26.02 1.03
CA THR A 143 1.92 27.15 0.10
C THR A 143 1.88 26.72 -1.36
N THR A 144 1.40 27.62 -2.23
CA THR A 144 1.42 27.41 -3.67
C THR A 144 2.83 27.31 -4.22
N GLU A 145 3.74 28.15 -3.69
CA GLU A 145 5.15 28.18 -4.06
C GLU A 145 5.84 26.84 -3.75
N ASN A 146 5.62 26.30 -2.56
CA ASN A 146 6.15 24.99 -2.16
C ASN A 146 5.58 23.89 -3.04
N SER A 147 4.27 23.94 -3.36
CA SER A 147 3.64 22.97 -4.27
C SER A 147 4.28 23.00 -5.66
N LEU A 148 4.49 24.19 -6.23
CA LEU A 148 5.14 24.36 -7.53
C LEU A 148 6.61 23.94 -7.50
N GLY A 149 7.35 24.32 -6.47
CA GLY A 149 8.76 23.92 -6.31
C GLY A 149 8.95 22.40 -6.35
N VAL A 150 8.09 21.64 -5.66
CA VAL A 150 8.14 20.19 -5.68
C VAL A 150 7.70 19.62 -7.05
N LEU A 151 6.71 20.23 -7.72
CA LEU A 151 6.32 19.85 -9.09
C LEU A 151 7.48 20.01 -10.07
N TYR A 152 8.14 21.18 -10.07
CA TYR A 152 9.29 21.43 -10.93
C TYR A 152 10.44 20.48 -10.62
N THR A 153 10.68 20.17 -9.34
CA THR A 153 11.67 19.16 -8.94
C THR A 153 11.34 17.78 -9.53
N ALA A 154 10.06 17.39 -9.53
CA ALA A 154 9.63 16.13 -10.14
C ALA A 154 9.90 16.11 -11.66
N ILE A 155 9.51 17.18 -12.36
CA ILE A 155 9.68 17.33 -13.81
C ILE A 155 11.17 17.28 -14.18
N VAL A 156 12.01 18.06 -13.52
CA VAL A 156 13.46 18.12 -13.79
C VAL A 156 14.12 16.77 -13.48
N ARG A 157 13.85 16.18 -12.31
CA ARG A 157 14.46 14.90 -11.89
C ARG A 157 14.16 13.75 -12.85
N HIS A 158 12.98 13.72 -13.43
CA HIS A 158 12.55 12.63 -14.30
C HIS A 158 12.53 13.00 -15.78
N SER A 159 12.82 14.26 -16.14
CA SER A 159 12.76 14.79 -17.51
C SER A 159 11.44 14.48 -18.20
N VAL A 160 10.32 14.59 -17.45
CA VAL A 160 8.98 14.26 -17.94
C VAL A 160 7.94 15.18 -17.32
N VAL A 161 6.98 15.60 -18.15
CA VAL A 161 5.81 16.37 -17.75
C VAL A 161 4.59 15.46 -17.78
N PRO A 162 3.76 15.38 -16.72
CA PRO A 162 2.54 14.59 -16.75
C PRO A 162 1.49 15.23 -17.67
N LEU A 163 0.64 14.42 -18.30
CA LEU A 163 -0.47 14.97 -19.11
C LEU A 163 -1.58 15.57 -18.23
N GLU A 164 -1.84 14.96 -17.09
CA GLU A 164 -2.88 15.35 -16.16
C GLU A 164 -2.34 15.43 -14.73
N LEU A 165 -2.84 16.37 -13.95
CA LEU A 165 -2.56 16.51 -12.53
C LEU A 165 -3.85 16.58 -11.73
N ASN A 166 -3.97 15.74 -10.70
CA ASN A 166 -5.08 15.75 -9.76
C ASN A 166 -4.62 16.26 -8.40
N SER A 167 -5.37 17.18 -7.81
CA SER A 167 -5.24 17.59 -6.41
C SER A 167 -6.60 17.69 -5.74
N ASP A 168 -6.61 17.93 -4.45
CA ASP A 168 -7.78 18.40 -3.74
C ASP A 168 -8.12 19.85 -4.13
N ARG A 169 -9.08 20.45 -3.42
CA ARG A 169 -9.51 21.84 -3.64
C ARG A 169 -8.94 22.80 -2.60
N GLY A 170 -7.79 22.49 -2.05
CA GLY A 170 -7.11 23.38 -1.12
C GLY A 170 -6.77 24.75 -1.75
N SER A 171 -6.69 25.78 -0.91
CA SER A 171 -6.39 27.16 -1.36
C SER A 171 -5.02 27.28 -2.03
N GLN A 172 -4.11 26.34 -1.78
CA GLN A 172 -2.79 26.25 -2.41
C GLN A 172 -2.84 25.79 -3.88
N PHE A 173 -3.98 25.23 -4.34
CA PHE A 173 -4.17 24.73 -5.71
C PHE A 173 -5.25 25.46 -6.48
N ILE A 174 -6.26 26.01 -5.78
CA ILE A 174 -7.45 26.60 -6.39
C ILE A 174 -7.79 27.90 -5.67
N ALA A 175 -8.13 28.94 -6.42
CA ALA A 175 -8.64 30.18 -5.87
C ALA A 175 -9.94 29.97 -5.08
N SER A 176 -10.09 30.73 -3.98
CA SER A 176 -11.30 30.72 -3.18
C SER A 176 -12.53 31.11 -4.00
N LYS A 177 -13.69 30.48 -3.75
CA LYS A 177 -14.97 30.74 -4.39
C LYS A 177 -15.49 32.20 -4.27
N HIS A 178 -14.83 33.05 -3.48
CA HIS A 178 -15.27 34.43 -3.19
C HIS A 178 -14.71 35.48 -4.12
N ASP A 179 -13.99 35.11 -5.17
CA ASP A 179 -13.67 36.07 -6.21
C ASP A 179 -14.93 36.41 -7.01
N LYS A 180 -15.45 37.63 -6.77
CA LYS A 180 -16.71 38.14 -7.35
C LYS A 180 -16.67 38.27 -8.87
N LYS A 181 -15.50 38.17 -9.53
CA LYS A 181 -15.32 38.30 -10.97
C LYS A 181 -15.25 37.00 -11.74
N GLY A 182 -15.23 35.83 -11.05
CA GLY A 182 -15.23 34.50 -11.69
C GLY A 182 -13.96 34.14 -12.48
N GLU A 183 -12.96 35.01 -12.45
CA GLU A 183 -11.68 34.87 -13.16
C GLU A 183 -10.49 34.84 -12.21
N ALA A 184 -10.63 34.21 -11.06
CA ALA A 184 -9.52 34.11 -10.13
C ALA A 184 -8.39 33.31 -10.76
N ASN A 185 -7.42 34.04 -11.31
CA ASN A 185 -6.15 33.44 -11.77
C ASN A 185 -5.38 32.96 -10.59
N HIS A 186 -5.33 31.64 -10.44
CA HIS A 186 -4.55 31.00 -9.37
C HIS A 186 -3.16 30.62 -9.90
N LYS A 187 -2.11 31.11 -9.27
CA LYS A 187 -0.71 30.91 -9.68
C LYS A 187 -0.37 29.45 -10.00
N PHE A 188 -0.90 28.48 -9.21
CA PHE A 188 -0.72 27.07 -9.47
C PHE A 188 -1.33 26.65 -10.82
N GLN A 189 -2.55 27.09 -11.10
CA GLN A 189 -3.25 26.73 -12.33
C GLN A 189 -2.65 27.42 -13.56
N GLU A 190 -2.13 28.63 -13.41
CA GLU A 190 -1.39 29.33 -14.49
C GLU A 190 -0.13 28.56 -14.85
N ALA A 191 0.67 28.16 -13.85
CA ALA A 191 1.87 27.35 -14.08
C ALA A 191 1.54 26.01 -14.76
N LEU A 192 0.43 25.35 -14.40
CA LEU A 192 0.01 24.13 -15.07
C LEU A 192 -0.39 24.37 -16.54
N LYS A 193 -1.02 25.51 -16.86
CA LYS A 193 -1.35 25.88 -18.24
C LYS A 193 -0.08 26.12 -19.07
N GLU A 194 0.91 26.82 -18.53
CA GLU A 194 2.21 27.05 -19.18
C GLU A 194 2.93 25.72 -19.47
N LEU A 195 2.85 24.77 -18.55
CA LEU A 195 3.41 23.42 -18.70
C LEU A 195 2.54 22.50 -19.56
N MET A 196 1.41 22.97 -20.08
CA MET A 196 0.42 22.17 -20.83
C MET A 196 -0.13 20.98 -20.04
N ILE A 197 -0.19 21.07 -18.71
CA ILE A 197 -0.72 20.04 -17.83
C ILE A 197 -2.21 20.28 -17.61
N LYS A 198 -3.04 19.28 -17.92
CA LYS A 198 -4.48 19.36 -17.66
C LYS A 198 -4.76 19.18 -16.17
N PHE A 199 -5.28 20.21 -15.53
CA PHE A 199 -5.66 20.16 -14.13
C PHE A 199 -7.01 19.47 -13.91
N ILE A 200 -7.07 18.53 -12.97
CA ILE A 200 -8.28 17.78 -12.62
C ILE A 200 -8.53 17.92 -11.11
N PRO A 201 -9.30 18.92 -10.66
CA PRO A 201 -9.64 19.04 -9.26
C PRO A 201 -10.52 17.86 -8.81
N SER A 202 -10.23 17.30 -7.64
CA SER A 202 -11.03 16.23 -7.03
C SER A 202 -12.47 16.68 -6.84
N LYS A 203 -13.42 15.79 -7.18
CA LYS A 203 -14.85 16.07 -7.02
C LYS A 203 -15.19 16.14 -5.53
N VAL A 204 -15.99 17.11 -5.15
CA VAL A 204 -16.52 17.26 -3.79
C VAL A 204 -17.28 15.98 -3.41
N ARG A 205 -16.98 15.40 -2.24
CA ARG A 205 -17.57 14.16 -1.71
C ARG A 205 -17.30 12.89 -2.51
N HIS A 206 -16.23 12.85 -3.31
CA HIS A 206 -15.75 11.62 -3.96
C HIS A 206 -14.37 11.21 -3.43
N PRO A 207 -14.28 10.52 -2.28
CA PRO A 207 -13.02 10.16 -1.63
C PRO A 207 -12.17 9.18 -2.46
N GLN A 208 -12.74 8.58 -3.51
CA GLN A 208 -12.03 7.60 -4.33
C GLN A 208 -10.86 8.20 -5.14
N THR A 209 -10.88 9.49 -5.40
CA THR A 209 -9.86 10.16 -6.23
C THR A 209 -8.54 10.32 -5.48
N ASN A 210 -8.59 10.61 -4.17
CA ASN A 210 -7.40 10.79 -3.32
C ASN A 210 -6.99 9.52 -2.57
N GLY A 211 -7.76 8.41 -2.67
CA GLY A 211 -7.51 7.18 -1.93
C GLY A 211 -6.13 6.54 -2.15
N LYS A 212 -5.41 6.93 -3.20
CA LYS A 212 -4.04 6.48 -3.48
C LYS A 212 -3.02 7.22 -2.61
N LEU A 213 -3.17 8.54 -2.50
CA LEU A 213 -2.37 9.38 -1.61
C LEU A 213 -2.71 9.12 -0.14
N GLU A 214 -3.99 9.03 0.22
CA GLU A 214 -4.41 8.64 1.57
C GLU A 214 -3.76 7.32 2.00
N LYS A 215 -3.69 6.32 1.08
CA LYS A 215 -3.01 5.06 1.36
C LYS A 215 -1.49 5.21 1.50
N PHE A 216 -0.88 6.11 0.76
CA PHE A 216 0.54 6.43 0.90
C PHE A 216 0.80 7.12 2.24
N HIS A 217 0.01 8.13 2.60
CA HIS A 217 0.10 8.84 3.89
C HIS A 217 -0.12 7.88 5.09
N ASP A 218 -1.08 6.95 5.00
CA ASP A 218 -1.26 5.91 6.02
C ASP A 218 -0.01 5.01 6.20
N ILE A 219 0.73 4.76 5.12
CA ILE A 219 1.98 3.98 5.19
C ILE A 219 3.12 4.82 5.77
N LEU A 220 3.17 6.10 5.43
CA LEU A 220 4.13 7.07 5.96
C LEU A 220 3.95 7.22 7.48
N ASP A 221 2.74 7.56 7.93
CA ASP A 221 2.42 7.75 9.35
C ASP A 221 2.71 6.51 10.21
N LYS A 222 2.46 5.30 9.68
CA LYS A 222 2.61 4.04 10.43
C LYS A 222 4.02 3.47 10.41
N GLY A 223 4.84 3.89 9.47
CA GLY A 223 6.11 3.20 9.23
C GLY A 223 7.35 4.05 9.32
N PHE A 224 7.20 5.36 9.33
CA PHE A 224 8.35 6.25 9.27
C PHE A 224 9.16 6.22 10.58
N ASP A 225 8.54 6.55 11.72
CA ASP A 225 9.25 6.69 13.00
C ASP A 225 9.95 5.41 13.47
N GLU A 226 9.35 4.26 13.21
CA GLU A 226 9.89 2.97 13.66
C GLU A 226 11.10 2.46 12.86
N ARG A 227 11.31 2.97 11.63
CA ARG A 227 12.16 2.28 10.65
C ARG A 227 13.15 3.16 9.91
N PHE A 228 12.93 4.46 9.87
CA PHE A 228 13.69 5.38 9.04
C PHE A 228 14.12 6.61 9.83
N GLU A 229 15.33 7.08 9.57
CA GLU A 229 15.82 8.31 10.18
C GLU A 229 15.40 9.54 9.37
N THR A 230 15.36 9.42 8.06
CA THR A 230 15.04 10.51 7.14
C THR A 230 13.89 10.16 6.18
N ILE A 231 13.21 11.17 5.67
CA ILE A 231 12.16 10.99 4.65
C ILE A 231 12.76 10.43 3.36
N GLU A 232 13.98 10.78 3.03
CA GLU A 232 14.73 10.27 1.88
C GLU A 232 14.83 8.75 1.93
N GLU A 233 15.26 8.19 3.06
CA GLU A 233 15.35 6.74 3.28
C GLU A 233 13.98 6.05 3.14
N PHE A 234 12.93 6.68 3.68
CA PHE A 234 11.58 6.15 3.57
C PHE A 234 11.10 6.12 2.11
N ILE A 235 11.30 7.20 1.36
CA ILE A 235 10.89 7.29 -0.05
C ILE A 235 11.70 6.33 -0.92
N GLU A 236 13.02 6.19 -0.66
CA GLU A 236 13.87 5.23 -1.34
C GLU A 236 13.38 3.80 -1.10
N TRP A 237 13.10 3.44 0.15
CA TRP A 237 12.49 2.16 0.49
C TRP A 237 11.13 1.97 -0.18
N TYR A 238 10.28 3.01 -0.15
CA TYR A 238 8.93 2.94 -0.73
C TYR A 238 8.97 2.68 -2.24
N ASN A 239 9.82 3.41 -2.95
CA ASN A 239 9.94 3.31 -4.40
C ASN A 239 10.67 2.06 -4.89
N ASN A 240 11.72 1.60 -4.17
CA ASN A 240 12.63 0.56 -4.68
C ASN A 240 12.48 -0.80 -3.99
N LEU A 241 12.03 -0.86 -2.75
CA LEU A 241 12.01 -2.11 -1.97
C LEU A 241 10.61 -2.58 -1.60
N ARG A 242 9.69 -1.65 -1.37
CA ARG A 242 8.35 -1.98 -0.91
C ARG A 242 7.50 -2.55 -2.03
N LEU A 243 7.09 -3.83 -1.89
CA LEU A 243 6.14 -4.44 -2.82
C LEU A 243 4.73 -3.85 -2.64
N SER A 244 4.04 -3.59 -3.74
CA SER A 244 2.67 -3.07 -3.75
C SER A 244 1.70 -4.05 -4.40
N GLU A 245 0.66 -4.46 -3.66
CA GLU A 245 -0.41 -5.32 -4.19
C GLU A 245 -1.14 -4.64 -5.36
N ALA A 246 -1.23 -3.29 -5.33
CA ALA A 246 -1.88 -2.50 -6.38
C ALA A 246 -1.19 -2.65 -7.75
N VAL A 247 0.10 -2.90 -7.79
CA VAL A 247 0.88 -3.09 -9.01
C VAL A 247 1.42 -4.53 -9.12
N ASN A 248 0.60 -5.51 -8.74
CA ASN A 248 0.91 -6.94 -8.82
C ASN A 248 2.21 -7.34 -8.10
N TYR A 249 2.41 -6.83 -6.89
CA TYR A 249 3.59 -7.08 -6.05
C TYR A 249 4.93 -6.67 -6.70
N MET A 250 4.90 -5.75 -7.65
CA MET A 250 6.09 -5.01 -8.08
C MET A 250 6.38 -3.87 -7.09
N THR A 251 7.61 -3.38 -7.07
CA THR A 251 7.91 -2.10 -6.46
C THR A 251 7.39 -0.97 -7.37
N PRO A 252 7.15 0.26 -6.85
CA PRO A 252 6.76 1.39 -7.68
C PRO A 252 7.72 1.65 -8.86
N ASN A 253 9.03 1.57 -8.63
CA ASN A 253 10.03 1.75 -9.69
C ASN A 253 10.01 0.61 -10.72
N GLU A 254 9.84 -0.67 -10.31
CA GLU A 254 9.67 -1.79 -11.25
C GLU A 254 8.40 -1.58 -12.10
N ALA A 255 7.29 -1.18 -11.48
CA ALA A 255 6.04 -0.95 -12.19
C ALA A 255 6.15 0.24 -13.16
N TYR A 256 6.84 1.31 -12.77
CA TYR A 256 7.09 2.47 -13.62
C TYR A 256 7.89 2.08 -14.87
N LYS A 257 9.04 1.41 -14.69
CA LYS A 257 9.90 0.96 -15.81
C LYS A 257 9.22 -0.05 -16.73
N LYS A 258 8.41 -0.96 -16.17
CA LYS A 258 7.77 -2.02 -16.97
C LYS A 258 6.61 -1.51 -17.83
N ARG A 259 5.98 -0.41 -17.43
CA ARG A 259 4.78 0.12 -18.07
C ARG A 259 5.04 1.36 -18.93
N LEU A 260 6.30 1.91 -18.89
CA LEU A 260 6.79 2.88 -19.85
C LEU A 260 6.94 2.24 -21.22
#